data_f132cd783cb48cd6e6f9886bb0c347cd
#
_entry.id   f132cd783cb48cd6e6f9886bb0c347cd
#
_cell.length_a   1.000
_cell.length_b   1.000
_cell.length_c   1.000
_cell.angle_alpha   90.00
_cell.angle_beta   90.00
_cell.angle_gamma   90.00
#
_symmetry.space_group_name_H-M   'P 1'
#
loop_
_entity.id
_entity.type
_entity.pdbx_description
1 polymer ?
#
loop_
_entity_poly.entity_id
_entity_poly.type
_entity_poly.pdbx_seq_one_letter_code
_entity_poly.pdbx_strand_id
1 'polypeptide(L)'
;MPLYEFCAENITLLEKAFQAGARRVELCDNLAVGGTTPSYAVIKETVRLAKEYKAKVIVMIRPRGGDFVYSDQELAIMLEDWKVARDLGVDGLAVGVLTADNQLDKDAMLRFIQASQGFELTMHMAFDQIPLEDQASTIEWMKEVGVTRLLTRAGSPETDLKLRLERYKEYAQLADGQLEILAGGGISLENRQLFLYLPGVDQVHGTRVVF
;
A
#
# COMPACT_ATOMS: atom_id res chain seq x y z
N MET A 1 -19.35 -2.08 3.00
CA MET A 1 -18.78 -2.83 4.16
C MET A 1 -17.30 -2.52 4.24
N PRO A 2 -16.73 -2.33 5.43
CA PRO A 2 -15.31 -2.05 5.57
C PRO A 2 -14.43 -3.12 4.92
N LEU A 3 -13.32 -2.72 4.32
CA LEU A 3 -12.34 -3.62 3.76
C LEU A 3 -11.15 -3.78 4.71
N TYR A 4 -10.81 -5.03 5.00
CA TYR A 4 -9.63 -5.38 5.78
C TYR A 4 -8.55 -5.89 4.85
N GLU A 5 -7.42 -5.16 4.80
CA GLU A 5 -6.22 -5.56 4.08
C GLU A 5 -5.20 -6.13 5.06
N PHE A 6 -4.88 -7.39 4.89
CA PHE A 6 -3.87 -8.05 5.71
C PHE A 6 -2.49 -7.83 5.11
N CYS A 7 -1.55 -7.30 5.90
CA CYS A 7 -0.14 -7.21 5.53
C CYS A 7 0.55 -8.54 5.82
N ALA A 8 0.85 -9.29 4.79
CA ALA A 8 1.44 -10.61 4.90
C ALA A 8 2.94 -10.60 4.62
N GLU A 9 3.71 -11.26 5.49
CA GLU A 9 5.07 -11.65 5.17
C GLU A 9 5.05 -13.08 4.64
N ASN A 10 5.37 -13.21 3.36
CA ASN A 10 5.28 -14.51 2.70
C ASN A 10 3.83 -15.05 2.79
N ILE A 11 3.65 -16.36 2.91
CA ILE A 11 2.35 -17.00 3.11
C ILE A 11 1.98 -17.15 4.59
N THR A 12 2.77 -16.53 5.49
CA THR A 12 2.59 -16.66 6.94
C THR A 12 1.22 -16.11 7.37
N LEU A 13 0.42 -16.93 8.02
CA LEU A 13 -0.94 -16.63 8.51
C LEU A 13 -1.94 -16.21 7.40
N LEU A 14 -1.59 -16.31 6.14
CA LEU A 14 -2.41 -15.81 5.03
C LEU A 14 -3.80 -16.46 4.98
N GLU A 15 -3.86 -17.78 5.04
CA GLU A 15 -5.14 -18.50 5.04
C GLU A 15 -5.98 -18.16 6.27
N LYS A 16 -5.37 -18.09 7.45
CA LYS A 16 -6.03 -17.64 8.66
C LYS A 16 -6.61 -16.23 8.54
N ALA A 17 -5.87 -15.32 7.88
CA ALA A 17 -6.36 -13.96 7.65
C ALA A 17 -7.59 -13.95 6.74
N PHE A 18 -7.60 -14.73 5.66
CA PHE A 18 -8.76 -14.84 4.79
C PHE A 18 -9.97 -15.45 5.50
N GLN A 19 -9.77 -16.50 6.30
CA GLN A 19 -10.82 -17.10 7.14
C GLN A 19 -11.38 -16.10 8.15
N ALA A 20 -10.53 -15.22 8.70
CA ALA A 20 -10.90 -14.17 9.64
C ALA A 20 -11.54 -12.92 8.98
N GLY A 21 -11.69 -12.93 7.66
CA GLY A 21 -12.42 -11.90 6.92
C GLY A 21 -11.59 -10.89 6.16
N ALA A 22 -10.26 -11.05 6.04
CA ALA A 22 -9.48 -10.27 5.09
C ALA A 22 -9.96 -10.53 3.65
N ARG A 23 -10.12 -9.46 2.88
CA ARG A 23 -10.56 -9.54 1.47
C ARG A 23 -9.55 -8.95 0.51
N ARG A 24 -8.46 -8.44 1.04
CA ARG A 24 -7.27 -8.04 0.29
C ARG A 24 -6.03 -8.35 1.13
N VAL A 25 -4.94 -8.66 0.46
CA VAL A 25 -3.62 -8.84 1.06
C VAL A 25 -2.65 -7.91 0.37
N GLU A 26 -1.85 -7.19 1.15
CA GLU A 26 -0.58 -6.66 0.67
C GLU A 26 0.49 -7.72 0.94
N LEU A 27 0.99 -8.32 -0.13
CA LEU A 27 1.96 -9.40 -0.05
C LEU A 27 3.38 -8.87 -0.09
N CYS A 28 4.10 -9.10 0.98
CA CYS A 28 5.48 -8.67 1.18
C CYS A 28 6.39 -9.87 1.47
N ASP A 29 7.68 -9.65 1.35
CA ASP A 29 8.73 -10.35 2.06
C ASP A 29 9.40 -9.38 3.03
N ASN A 30 10.17 -9.88 4.01
CA ASN A 30 11.05 -9.12 4.89
C ASN A 30 10.40 -7.87 5.54
N LEU A 31 9.32 -8.06 6.29
CA LEU A 31 8.65 -6.98 7.02
C LEU A 31 9.54 -6.28 8.06
N ALA A 32 10.65 -6.91 8.49
CA ALA A 32 11.62 -6.31 9.39
C ALA A 32 12.27 -5.03 8.83
N VAL A 33 12.30 -4.90 7.49
CA VAL A 33 12.78 -3.68 6.80
C VAL A 33 11.65 -2.86 6.17
N GLY A 34 10.40 -3.17 6.53
CA GLY A 34 9.21 -2.50 6.04
C GLY A 34 8.60 -3.11 4.75
N GLY A 35 8.98 -4.34 4.43
CA GLY A 35 8.49 -5.08 3.26
C GLY A 35 9.36 -4.90 2.02
N THR A 36 9.60 -5.99 1.31
CA THR A 36 10.26 -6.04 0.01
C THR A 36 9.45 -6.91 -0.95
N THR A 37 9.83 -6.94 -2.24
CA THR A 37 9.18 -7.77 -3.25
C THR A 37 9.30 -9.25 -2.88
N PRO A 38 8.19 -10.00 -2.81
CA PRO A 38 8.21 -11.43 -2.52
C PRO A 38 8.68 -12.25 -3.73
N SER A 39 9.11 -13.50 -3.47
CA SER A 39 9.57 -14.38 -4.53
C SER A 39 8.43 -14.81 -5.47
N TYR A 40 8.79 -15.20 -6.70
CA TYR A 40 7.88 -15.76 -7.70
C TYR A 40 6.95 -16.84 -7.12
N ALA A 41 7.52 -17.81 -6.39
CA ALA A 41 6.76 -18.94 -5.86
C ALA A 41 5.75 -18.50 -4.79
N VAL A 42 6.13 -17.54 -3.96
CA VAL A 42 5.25 -16.95 -2.94
C VAL A 42 4.09 -16.20 -3.59
N ILE A 43 4.34 -15.37 -4.60
CA ILE A 43 3.28 -14.67 -5.34
C ILE A 43 2.32 -15.67 -5.97
N LYS A 44 2.83 -16.67 -6.68
CA LYS A 44 2.03 -17.71 -7.35
C LYS A 44 1.11 -18.46 -6.39
N GLU A 45 1.63 -18.88 -5.24
CA GLU A 45 0.84 -19.60 -4.23
C GLU A 45 -0.20 -18.69 -3.56
N THR A 46 0.17 -17.42 -3.29
CA THR A 46 -0.77 -16.45 -2.74
C THR A 46 -1.94 -16.19 -3.68
N VAL A 47 -1.69 -16.01 -4.97
CA VAL A 47 -2.74 -15.83 -5.98
C VAL A 47 -3.65 -17.06 -6.04
N ARG A 48 -3.08 -18.28 -5.98
CA ARG A 48 -3.86 -19.51 -5.95
C ARG A 48 -4.81 -19.53 -4.75
N LEU A 49 -4.27 -19.26 -3.57
CA LEU A 49 -5.03 -19.27 -2.31
C LEU A 49 -6.09 -18.15 -2.28
N ALA A 50 -5.72 -16.94 -2.67
CA ALA A 50 -6.63 -15.78 -2.67
C ALA A 50 -7.89 -16.02 -3.52
N LYS A 51 -7.77 -16.75 -4.63
CA LYS A 51 -8.92 -17.13 -5.49
C LYS A 51 -9.95 -17.97 -4.75
N GLU A 52 -9.54 -18.87 -3.87
CA GLU A 52 -10.45 -19.70 -3.07
C GLU A 52 -11.30 -18.87 -2.10
N TYR A 53 -10.73 -17.78 -1.59
CA TYR A 53 -11.40 -16.85 -0.66
C TYR A 53 -11.99 -15.60 -1.33
N LYS A 54 -11.90 -15.49 -2.66
CA LYS A 54 -12.32 -14.31 -3.43
C LYS A 54 -11.69 -13.01 -2.89
N ALA A 55 -10.43 -13.11 -2.50
CA ALA A 55 -9.63 -12.00 -2.00
C ALA A 55 -8.72 -11.46 -3.10
N LYS A 56 -8.37 -10.17 -3.01
CA LYS A 56 -7.42 -9.50 -3.91
C LYS A 56 -5.99 -9.61 -3.40
N VAL A 57 -5.03 -9.62 -4.32
CA VAL A 57 -3.60 -9.63 -4.04
C VAL A 57 -2.96 -8.36 -4.59
N ILE A 58 -2.47 -7.52 -3.69
CA ILE A 58 -1.60 -6.38 -4.00
C ILE A 58 -0.18 -6.78 -3.64
N VAL A 59 0.75 -6.74 -4.57
CA VAL A 59 2.13 -7.16 -4.33
C VAL A 59 3.03 -5.97 -4.06
N MET A 60 3.87 -6.07 -3.02
CA MET A 60 4.91 -5.08 -2.75
C MET A 60 5.96 -5.11 -3.86
N ILE A 61 6.22 -3.97 -4.48
CA ILE A 61 7.30 -3.78 -5.45
C ILE A 61 8.35 -2.86 -4.82
N ARG A 62 9.31 -3.46 -4.15
CA ARG A 62 10.39 -2.77 -3.45
C ARG A 62 11.63 -3.67 -3.38
N PRO A 63 12.75 -3.27 -4.00
CA PRO A 63 13.90 -4.16 -4.18
C PRO A 63 14.71 -4.36 -2.89
N ARG A 64 14.63 -3.41 -1.95
CA ARG A 64 15.42 -3.40 -0.70
C ARG A 64 14.75 -2.58 0.39
N GLY A 65 15.17 -2.77 1.62
CA GLY A 65 14.89 -1.86 2.74
C GLY A 65 15.62 -0.52 2.63
N GLY A 66 15.49 0.31 3.65
CA GLY A 66 16.07 1.66 3.70
C GLY A 66 15.15 2.71 3.07
N ASP A 67 15.73 3.71 2.41
CA ASP A 67 15.02 4.80 1.75
C ASP A 67 14.19 4.34 0.54
N PHE A 68 13.51 5.29 -0.09
CA PHE A 68 12.70 5.06 -1.29
C PHE A 68 13.28 5.78 -2.51
N VAL A 69 14.59 6.12 -2.45
CA VAL A 69 15.34 6.75 -3.54
C VAL A 69 16.07 5.66 -4.30
N TYR A 70 15.67 5.41 -5.52
CA TYR A 70 16.19 4.29 -6.31
C TYR A 70 17.01 4.75 -7.50
N SER A 71 18.08 4.01 -7.81
CA SER A 71 18.83 4.17 -9.05
C SER A 71 18.01 3.68 -10.26
N ASP A 72 18.42 4.10 -11.46
CA ASP A 72 17.80 3.62 -12.71
C ASP A 72 17.83 2.09 -12.82
N GLN A 73 18.88 1.45 -12.30
CA GLN A 73 19.01 0.00 -12.29
C GLN A 73 17.99 -0.64 -11.33
N GLU A 74 17.78 -0.06 -10.15
CA GLU A 74 16.76 -0.55 -9.21
C GLU A 74 15.35 -0.33 -9.77
N LEU A 75 15.08 0.81 -10.40
CA LEU A 75 13.80 1.06 -11.07
C LEU A 75 13.53 0.05 -12.20
N ALA A 76 14.55 -0.33 -12.95
CA ALA A 76 14.42 -1.37 -13.98
C ALA A 76 14.10 -2.74 -13.38
N ILE A 77 14.75 -3.12 -12.26
CA ILE A 77 14.43 -4.34 -11.52
C ILE A 77 12.99 -4.32 -11.02
N MET A 78 12.56 -3.23 -10.40
CA MET A 78 11.20 -3.07 -9.88
C MET A 78 10.14 -3.20 -10.98
N LEU A 79 10.38 -2.64 -12.15
CA LEU A 79 9.45 -2.76 -13.30
C LEU A 79 9.39 -4.20 -13.84
N GLU A 80 10.50 -4.94 -13.83
CA GLU A 80 10.51 -6.34 -14.21
C GLU A 80 9.82 -7.22 -13.16
N ASP A 81 10.05 -6.95 -11.86
CA ASP A 81 9.32 -7.60 -10.76
C ASP A 81 7.80 -7.39 -10.88
N TRP A 82 7.37 -6.17 -11.21
CA TRP A 82 5.96 -5.88 -11.45
C TRP A 82 5.40 -6.71 -12.62
N LYS A 83 6.12 -6.77 -13.72
CA LYS A 83 5.70 -7.55 -14.89
C LYS A 83 5.56 -9.03 -14.56
N VAL A 84 6.50 -9.60 -13.80
CA VAL A 84 6.42 -10.98 -13.32
C VAL A 84 5.19 -11.18 -12.42
N ALA A 85 4.94 -10.29 -11.46
CA ALA A 85 3.79 -10.36 -10.56
C ALA A 85 2.45 -10.25 -11.32
N ARG A 86 2.36 -9.31 -12.26
CA ARG A 86 1.19 -9.13 -13.13
C ARG A 86 0.88 -10.40 -13.93
N ASP A 87 1.89 -11.01 -14.53
CA ASP A 87 1.73 -12.21 -15.36
C ASP A 87 1.34 -13.44 -14.51
N LEU A 88 1.58 -13.40 -13.20
CA LEU A 88 1.07 -14.38 -12.22
C LEU A 88 -0.38 -14.15 -11.82
N GLY A 89 -0.98 -13.03 -12.20
CA GLY A 89 -2.39 -12.74 -12.00
C GLY A 89 -2.74 -12.10 -10.67
N VAL A 90 -1.86 -11.23 -10.15
CA VAL A 90 -2.18 -10.34 -9.02
C VAL A 90 -3.18 -9.26 -9.45
N ASP A 91 -3.85 -8.62 -8.49
CA ASP A 91 -4.83 -7.56 -8.74
C ASP A 91 -4.19 -6.17 -8.82
N GLY A 92 -3.00 -6.00 -8.25
CA GLY A 92 -2.30 -4.72 -8.23
C GLY A 92 -0.95 -4.76 -7.56
N LEU A 93 -0.35 -3.58 -7.44
CA LEU A 93 0.95 -3.37 -6.80
C LEU A 93 0.90 -2.29 -5.73
N ALA A 94 1.82 -2.40 -4.75
CA ALA A 94 2.16 -1.34 -3.82
C ALA A 94 3.58 -0.85 -4.14
N VAL A 95 3.72 0.43 -4.43
CA VAL A 95 4.99 1.05 -4.84
C VAL A 95 5.04 2.51 -4.38
N GLY A 96 6.25 3.03 -4.19
CA GLY A 96 6.47 4.45 -3.91
C GLY A 96 7.93 4.79 -4.16
N VAL A 97 8.17 5.84 -4.90
CA VAL A 97 9.51 6.34 -5.27
C VAL A 97 9.62 7.79 -4.86
N LEU A 98 10.68 8.11 -4.16
CA LEU A 98 10.99 9.46 -3.72
C LEU A 98 12.31 9.95 -4.30
N THR A 99 12.46 11.25 -4.35
CA THR A 99 13.72 11.93 -4.65
C THR A 99 14.59 12.04 -3.38
N ALA A 100 15.85 12.44 -3.51
CA ALA A 100 16.80 12.56 -2.40
C ALA A 100 16.36 13.60 -1.34
N ASP A 101 15.51 14.54 -1.69
CA ASP A 101 14.89 15.53 -0.80
C ASP A 101 13.48 15.14 -0.31
N ASN A 102 13.17 13.83 -0.40
CA ASN A 102 11.90 13.23 0.01
C ASN A 102 10.66 13.78 -0.72
N GLN A 103 10.81 14.31 -1.91
CA GLN A 103 9.66 14.64 -2.76
C GLN A 103 9.20 13.39 -3.53
N LEU A 104 7.94 13.36 -3.98
CA LEU A 104 7.49 12.31 -4.89
C LEU A 104 8.29 12.37 -6.20
N ASP A 105 8.95 11.28 -6.56
CA ASP A 105 9.54 11.15 -7.90
C ASP A 105 8.43 10.85 -8.93
N LYS A 106 7.86 11.94 -9.46
CA LYS A 106 6.72 11.87 -10.40
C LYS A 106 7.07 11.13 -11.68
N ASP A 107 8.28 11.29 -12.19
CA ASP A 107 8.71 10.66 -13.44
C ASP A 107 8.86 9.14 -13.26
N ALA A 108 9.47 8.71 -12.17
CA ALA A 108 9.55 7.29 -11.82
C ALA A 108 8.15 6.70 -11.57
N MET A 109 7.30 7.39 -10.81
CA MET A 109 5.93 6.93 -10.56
C MET A 109 5.08 6.81 -11.82
N LEU A 110 5.22 7.74 -12.77
CA LEU A 110 4.53 7.65 -14.06
C LEU A 110 4.90 6.37 -14.84
N ARG A 111 6.14 5.88 -14.73
CA ARG A 111 6.54 4.60 -15.36
C ARG A 111 5.75 3.42 -14.78
N PHE A 112 5.54 3.38 -13.46
CA PHE A 112 4.72 2.34 -12.81
C PHE A 112 3.23 2.49 -13.16
N ILE A 113 2.70 3.70 -13.17
CA ILE A 113 1.30 3.97 -13.56
C ILE A 113 1.04 3.50 -14.99
N GLN A 114 1.93 3.79 -15.92
CA GLN A 114 1.84 3.34 -17.31
C GLN A 114 1.93 1.81 -17.42
N ALA A 115 2.85 1.19 -16.67
CA ALA A 115 3.05 -0.27 -16.68
C ALA A 115 1.90 -1.04 -16.01
N SER A 116 1.11 -0.37 -15.17
CA SER A 116 0.01 -0.98 -14.39
C SER A 116 -1.38 -0.62 -14.89
N GLN A 117 -1.53 -0.13 -16.10
CA GLN A 117 -2.86 0.18 -16.65
C GLN A 117 -3.79 -1.03 -16.58
N GLY A 118 -4.98 -0.82 -15.98
CA GLY A 118 -5.97 -1.88 -15.75
C GLY A 118 -5.78 -2.67 -14.45
N PHE A 119 -4.76 -2.32 -13.64
CA PHE A 119 -4.49 -2.90 -12.32
C PHE A 119 -4.57 -1.83 -11.23
N GLU A 120 -4.78 -2.26 -9.99
CA GLU A 120 -4.78 -1.34 -8.84
C GLU A 120 -3.34 -0.92 -8.51
N LEU A 121 -3.11 0.39 -8.34
CA LEU A 121 -1.84 0.92 -7.85
C LEU A 121 -2.04 1.58 -6.49
N THR A 122 -1.31 1.09 -5.50
CA THR A 122 -1.25 1.65 -4.16
C THR A 122 0.05 2.41 -3.97
N MET A 123 -0.02 3.72 -3.69
CA MET A 123 1.12 4.44 -3.10
C MET A 123 1.27 3.97 -1.66
N HIS A 124 2.39 3.34 -1.33
CA HIS A 124 2.65 2.81 0.00
C HIS A 124 3.19 3.89 0.98
N MET A 125 3.59 3.49 2.19
CA MET A 125 4.01 4.41 3.27
C MET A 125 5.28 5.23 2.98
N ALA A 126 5.88 5.19 1.81
CA ALA A 126 6.84 6.19 1.38
C ALA A 126 6.23 7.60 1.41
N PHE A 127 4.92 7.71 1.19
CA PHE A 127 4.17 8.96 1.33
C PHE A 127 4.39 9.65 2.68
N ASP A 128 4.50 8.89 3.76
CA ASP A 128 4.69 9.43 5.11
C ASP A 128 6.07 10.10 5.31
N GLN A 129 7.01 9.93 4.37
CA GLN A 129 8.31 10.63 4.36
C GLN A 129 8.29 11.93 3.56
N ILE A 130 7.25 12.17 2.78
CA ILE A 130 7.08 13.45 2.06
C ILE A 130 6.81 14.56 3.09
N PRO A 131 7.47 15.73 2.99
CA PRO A 131 7.20 16.87 3.85
C PRO A 131 5.70 17.19 3.93
N LEU A 132 5.21 17.52 5.12
CA LEU A 132 3.78 17.68 5.37
C LEU A 132 3.13 18.73 4.45
N GLU A 133 3.88 19.80 4.18
CA GLU A 133 3.47 20.89 3.28
C GLU A 133 3.26 20.44 1.82
N ASP A 134 3.90 19.33 1.42
CA ASP A 134 3.84 18.83 0.04
C ASP A 134 2.87 17.66 -0.12
N GLN A 135 2.34 17.11 0.99
CA GLN A 135 1.46 15.95 0.96
C GLN A 135 0.12 16.26 0.27
N ALA A 136 -0.44 17.45 0.48
CA ALA A 136 -1.68 17.85 -0.18
C ALA A 136 -1.54 17.90 -1.70
N SER A 137 -0.48 18.52 -2.21
CA SER A 137 -0.20 18.58 -3.66
C SER A 137 0.12 17.21 -4.24
N THR A 138 0.71 16.32 -3.44
CA THR A 138 0.96 14.92 -3.83
C THR A 138 -0.34 14.14 -3.97
N ILE A 139 -1.30 14.32 -3.04
CA ILE A 139 -2.63 13.70 -3.13
C ILE A 139 -3.36 14.17 -4.39
N GLU A 140 -3.37 15.46 -4.68
CA GLU A 140 -3.98 16.01 -5.90
C GLU A 140 -3.36 15.40 -7.16
N TRP A 141 -2.03 15.35 -7.22
CA TRP A 141 -1.34 14.73 -8.36
C TRP A 141 -1.70 13.24 -8.51
N MET A 142 -1.76 12.48 -7.41
CA MET A 142 -2.13 11.06 -7.47
C MET A 142 -3.53 10.85 -8.04
N LYS A 143 -4.49 11.72 -7.73
CA LYS A 143 -5.84 11.70 -8.31
C LYS A 143 -5.80 11.94 -9.82
N GLU A 144 -5.08 12.97 -10.26
CA GLU A 144 -4.97 13.36 -11.67
C GLU A 144 -4.42 12.23 -12.54
N VAL A 145 -3.45 11.47 -12.03
CA VAL A 145 -2.80 10.40 -12.78
C VAL A 145 -3.42 9.02 -12.58
N GLY A 146 -4.46 8.92 -11.76
CA GLY A 146 -5.25 7.69 -11.57
C GLY A 146 -4.60 6.66 -10.66
N VAL A 147 -3.83 7.08 -9.63
CA VAL A 147 -3.44 6.19 -8.54
C VAL A 147 -4.70 5.72 -7.82
N THR A 148 -4.84 4.41 -7.60
CA THR A 148 -6.05 3.83 -7.00
C THR A 148 -6.15 4.15 -5.51
N ARG A 149 -5.02 4.04 -4.79
CA ARG A 149 -5.03 4.03 -3.32
C ARG A 149 -3.79 4.66 -2.71
N LEU A 150 -3.98 5.33 -1.59
CA LEU A 150 -2.93 5.81 -0.71
C LEU A 150 -2.95 5.01 0.60
N LEU A 151 -1.90 4.22 0.84
CA LEU A 151 -1.62 3.60 2.13
C LEU A 151 -0.72 4.54 2.94
N THR A 152 -1.21 5.02 4.06
CA THR A 152 -0.48 5.95 4.92
C THR A 152 -0.71 5.63 6.39
N ARG A 153 0.25 6.03 7.21
CA ARG A 153 0.11 6.11 8.68
C ARG A 153 -0.48 7.44 9.13
N ALA A 154 -0.52 8.43 8.24
CA ALA A 154 -0.84 9.83 8.51
C ALA A 154 0.15 10.47 9.53
N GLY A 155 1.43 10.19 9.35
CA GLY A 155 2.51 10.74 10.18
C GLY A 155 3.64 9.75 10.43
N SER A 156 4.46 10.03 11.46
CA SER A 156 5.53 9.14 11.91
C SER A 156 5.01 8.13 12.96
N PRO A 157 5.81 7.11 13.35
CA PRO A 157 5.46 6.21 14.45
C PRO A 157 5.16 6.91 15.78
N GLU A 158 5.76 8.07 16.01
CA GLU A 158 5.64 8.88 17.22
C GLU A 158 4.48 9.88 17.17
N THR A 159 3.82 10.03 16.00
CA THR A 159 2.70 10.95 15.85
C THR A 159 1.52 10.53 16.72
N ASP A 160 1.02 11.48 17.53
CA ASP A 160 -0.14 11.25 18.39
C ASP A 160 -1.37 10.78 17.60
N LEU A 161 -2.12 9.86 18.20
CA LEU A 161 -3.29 9.26 17.55
C LEU A 161 -4.34 10.29 17.13
N LYS A 162 -4.60 11.30 17.98
CA LYS A 162 -5.59 12.34 17.66
C LYS A 162 -5.19 13.12 16.42
N LEU A 163 -3.92 13.50 16.32
CA LEU A 163 -3.39 14.20 15.15
C LEU A 163 -3.43 13.32 13.89
N ARG A 164 -3.15 12.02 14.02
CA ARG A 164 -3.30 11.06 12.91
C ARG A 164 -4.75 11.01 12.41
N LEU A 165 -5.73 10.93 13.34
CA LEU A 165 -7.14 10.88 12.97
C LEU A 165 -7.60 12.19 12.28
N GLU A 166 -7.08 13.34 12.68
CA GLU A 166 -7.33 14.61 12.02
C GLU A 166 -6.76 14.63 10.59
N ARG A 167 -5.51 14.20 10.40
CA ARG A 167 -4.88 14.09 9.07
C ARG A 167 -5.60 13.11 8.14
N TYR A 168 -6.08 11.96 8.64
CA TYR A 168 -6.89 11.06 7.81
C TYR A 168 -8.16 11.74 7.28
N LYS A 169 -8.82 12.57 8.08
CA LYS A 169 -9.99 13.37 7.62
C LYS A 169 -9.59 14.36 6.54
N GLU A 170 -8.47 15.04 6.72
CA GLU A 170 -7.93 15.98 5.72
C GLU A 170 -7.60 15.25 4.41
N TYR A 171 -6.90 14.12 4.48
CA TYR A 171 -6.56 13.33 3.29
C TYR A 171 -7.81 12.79 2.59
N ALA A 172 -8.80 12.32 3.33
CA ALA A 172 -10.06 11.85 2.77
C ALA A 172 -10.84 12.99 2.08
N GLN A 173 -10.81 14.20 2.63
CA GLN A 173 -11.39 15.39 2.00
C GLN A 173 -10.65 15.76 0.71
N LEU A 174 -9.31 15.76 0.70
CA LEU A 174 -8.51 16.01 -0.49
C LEU A 174 -8.70 14.92 -1.55
N ALA A 175 -8.81 13.68 -1.12
CA ALA A 175 -9.05 12.53 -2.01
C ALA A 175 -10.40 12.60 -2.75
N ASP A 176 -11.40 13.22 -2.13
CA ASP A 176 -12.73 13.50 -2.71
C ASP A 176 -13.37 12.28 -3.41
N GLY A 177 -13.16 11.09 -2.86
CA GLY A 177 -13.63 9.82 -3.43
C GLY A 177 -12.95 9.38 -4.73
N GLN A 178 -11.96 10.13 -5.24
CA GLN A 178 -11.20 9.81 -6.44
C GLN A 178 -9.91 9.02 -6.14
N LEU A 179 -9.46 9.04 -4.88
CA LEU A 179 -8.34 8.26 -4.36
C LEU A 179 -8.80 7.55 -3.08
N GLU A 180 -8.63 6.25 -3.00
CA GLU A 180 -8.97 5.50 -1.80
C GLU A 180 -7.94 5.77 -0.68
N ILE A 181 -8.41 6.10 0.53
CA ILE A 181 -7.54 6.24 1.70
C ILE A 181 -7.53 4.94 2.49
N LEU A 182 -6.37 4.27 2.51
CA LEU A 182 -6.13 3.05 3.26
C LEU A 182 -5.37 3.39 4.55
N ALA A 183 -6.06 3.32 5.68
CA ALA A 183 -5.43 3.62 6.95
C ALA A 183 -4.51 2.48 7.40
N GLY A 184 -3.24 2.81 7.71
CA GLY A 184 -2.21 1.87 8.13
C GLY A 184 -1.43 2.30 9.37
N GLY A 185 -0.34 1.57 9.67
CA GLY A 185 0.58 1.95 10.73
C GLY A 185 0.06 1.66 12.15
N GLY A 186 0.19 0.42 12.59
CA GLY A 186 -0.18 -0.02 13.94
C GLY A 186 -1.67 -0.26 14.14
N ILE A 187 -2.40 -0.49 13.05
CA ILE A 187 -3.83 -0.85 13.12
C ILE A 187 -3.97 -2.35 13.41
N SER A 188 -4.85 -2.66 14.33
CA SER A 188 -5.17 -4.02 14.79
C SER A 188 -6.67 -4.24 14.90
N LEU A 189 -7.08 -5.47 15.17
CA LEU A 189 -8.47 -5.82 15.49
C LEU A 189 -9.07 -4.92 16.58
N GLU A 190 -8.27 -4.53 17.57
CA GLU A 190 -8.72 -3.77 18.75
C GLU A 190 -9.01 -2.30 18.43
N ASN A 191 -8.23 -1.68 17.53
CA ASN A 191 -8.31 -0.23 17.27
C ASN A 191 -8.86 0.15 15.89
N ARG A 192 -9.04 -0.79 14.98
CA ARG A 192 -9.45 -0.53 13.58
C ARG A 192 -10.74 0.28 13.45
N GLN A 193 -11.67 0.15 14.39
CA GLN A 193 -12.93 0.88 14.36
C GLN A 193 -12.75 2.39 14.50
N LEU A 194 -11.71 2.84 15.22
CA LEU A 194 -11.40 4.27 15.33
C LEU A 194 -11.14 4.93 13.97
N PHE A 195 -10.54 4.19 13.04
CA PHE A 195 -10.24 4.67 11.70
C PHE A 195 -11.45 4.51 10.76
N LEU A 196 -12.17 3.41 10.85
CA LEU A 196 -13.34 3.13 10.01
C LEU A 196 -14.56 4.03 10.30
N TYR A 197 -14.57 4.73 11.43
CA TYR A 197 -15.59 5.76 11.71
C TYR A 197 -15.29 7.11 11.07
N LEU A 198 -14.10 7.28 10.48
CA LEU A 198 -13.75 8.54 9.83
C LEU A 198 -14.45 8.64 8.47
N PRO A 199 -15.07 9.77 8.14
CA PRO A 199 -15.64 9.97 6.81
C PRO A 199 -14.60 9.80 5.71
N GLY A 200 -14.92 8.99 4.70
CA GLY A 200 -14.03 8.72 3.57
C GLY A 200 -12.90 7.71 3.84
N VAL A 201 -12.87 7.08 5.03
CA VAL A 201 -11.95 5.99 5.36
C VAL A 201 -12.76 4.72 5.62
N ASP A 202 -12.79 3.84 4.66
CA ASP A 202 -13.55 2.58 4.73
C ASP A 202 -12.65 1.33 4.66
N GLN A 203 -11.33 1.53 4.68
CA GLN A 203 -10.32 0.50 4.52
C GLN A 203 -9.23 0.64 5.59
N VAL A 204 -8.78 -0.50 6.11
CA VAL A 204 -7.69 -0.54 7.10
C VAL A 204 -6.70 -1.65 6.76
N HIS A 205 -5.42 -1.37 7.05
CA HIS A 205 -4.28 -2.20 6.73
C HIS A 205 -3.47 -2.55 7.98
N GLY A 206 -3.02 -3.79 8.09
CA GLY A 206 -2.10 -4.20 9.15
C GLY A 206 -1.90 -5.71 9.25
N THR A 207 -0.83 -6.08 9.96
CA THR A 207 -0.47 -7.48 10.25
C THR A 207 -1.38 -8.15 11.29
N ARG A 208 -2.20 -7.36 12.01
CA ARG A 208 -3.12 -7.81 13.07
C ARG A 208 -4.53 -7.23 12.88
N VAL A 209 -4.88 -6.87 11.65
CA VAL A 209 -6.13 -6.15 11.37
C VAL A 209 -7.38 -7.04 11.48
N VAL A 210 -7.25 -8.36 11.43
CA VAL A 210 -8.36 -9.32 11.49
C VAL A 210 -8.28 -10.35 12.61
N PHE A 211 -7.18 -10.39 13.36
CA PHE A 211 -7.01 -11.24 14.56
C PHE A 211 -5.91 -10.69 15.48
#